data_f8c609d7c3024df38fc990d4176ca451
#
_entry.id   f8c609d7c3024df38fc990d4176ca451
#
_cell.length_a   1.000
_cell.length_b   1.000
_cell.length_c   1.000
_cell.angle_alpha   90.00
_cell.angle_beta   90.00
_cell.angle_gamma   90.00
#
_symmetry.space_group_name_H-M   'P 1'
#
loop_
_entity.id
_entity.type
_entity.pdbx_description
1 polymer ?
#
loop_
_entity_poly.entity_id
_entity_poly.type
_entity_poly.pdbx_seq_one_letter_code
_entity_poly.pdbx_strand_id
1 'polypeptide(L)'
;MKGIIAGAVLGLGLISQSHAEVLIDVRNDTSEDCSLAVNARIDKTKWITQGWYVFASGEEAPIILKDINDIHNVYIYSDCKKNVTSPKTETKKAWVKSNYKFKDETPRDKEQGYEEVVFERLLSDKYQIQN
;
A
#
# COMPACT_ATOMS: atom_id res chain seq x y z
N MET A 1 -33.96 -25.76 12.64
CA MET A 1 -33.71 -25.33 12.39
C MET A 1 -33.30 -25.13 12.16
N LYS A 2 -33.21 -25.49 11.93
CA LYS A 2 -32.76 -25.12 11.46
C LYS A 2 -32.28 -24.55 10.96
N GLY A 3 -32.27 -24.68 10.78
CA GLY A 3 -31.80 -23.90 10.09
C GLY A 3 -31.21 -23.64 9.70
N ILE A 4 -31.07 -23.87 9.50
CA ILE A 4 -30.62 -23.37 8.94
C ILE A 4 -30.21 -22.90 8.53
N ILE A 5 -30.25 -23.17 8.41
CA ILE A 5 -29.98 -22.45 7.87
C ILE A 5 -29.49 -21.88 7.56
N ALA A 6 -29.53 -22.21 7.44
CA ALA A 6 -29.11 -21.38 6.88
C ALA A 6 -28.57 -20.99 6.62
N GLY A 7 -28.52 -21.23 6.52
CA GLY A 7 -28.03 -20.58 5.99
C GLY A 7 -27.50 -20.38 5.56
N ALA A 8 -27.54 -20.74 5.43
CA ALA A 8 -27.18 -20.22 4.76
C ALA A 8 -26.94 -19.71 4.50
N VAL A 9 -26.96 -19.85 4.45
CA VAL A 9 -26.80 -18.97 3.97
C VAL A 9 -26.44 -18.38 3.91
N LEU A 10 -26.12 -18.57 3.72
CA LEU A 10 -25.79 -17.71 3.44
C LEU A 10 -25.20 -17.49 3.08
N GLY A 11 -24.95 -17.74 2.96
CA GLY A 11 -24.46 -17.32 2.40
C GLY A 11 -24.30 -17.14 1.83
N LEU A 12 -24.40 -17.37 1.30
CA LEU A 12 -24.30 -16.85 0.59
C LEU A 12 -24.26 -15.93 0.20
N GLY A 13 -24.58 -15.97 -0.19
CA GLY A 13 -24.60 -14.84 -1.09
C GLY A 13 -23.62 -13.80 -0.85
N LEU A 14 -22.97 -13.90 -0.01
CA LEU A 14 -21.95 -13.06 0.32
C LEU A 14 -20.81 -13.08 -0.56
N ILE A 15 -20.70 -14.09 -1.31
CA ILE A 15 -19.60 -14.29 -2.17
C ILE A 15 -19.49 -13.24 -3.22
N SER A 16 -20.59 -12.81 -3.72
CA SER A 16 -20.56 -11.75 -4.73
C SER A 16 -20.09 -10.42 -4.17
N GLN A 17 -19.99 -10.32 -2.88
CA GLN A 17 -19.53 -9.09 -2.26
C GLN A 17 -18.04 -9.09 -1.98
N SER A 18 -17.33 -10.13 -2.34
CA SER A 18 -15.92 -10.15 -2.09
C SER A 18 -15.22 -9.14 -3.00
N HIS A 19 -14.34 -8.40 -2.44
CA HIS A 19 -13.54 -7.41 -3.14
C HIS A 19 -12.10 -7.87 -3.16
N ALA A 20 -11.40 -7.57 -4.23
CA ALA A 20 -9.99 -7.84 -4.29
C ALA A 20 -9.27 -7.02 -3.23
N GLU A 21 -8.26 -7.60 -2.64
CA GLU A 21 -7.39 -6.85 -1.76
C GLU A 21 -6.00 -7.46 -1.77
N VAL A 22 -5.01 -6.62 -1.49
CA VAL A 22 -3.62 -7.00 -1.39
C VAL A 22 -3.17 -6.73 0.03
N LEU A 23 -2.49 -7.70 0.61
CA LEU A 23 -1.97 -7.60 1.96
C LEU A 23 -0.45 -7.60 1.86
N ILE A 24 0.16 -6.53 2.36
CA ILE A 24 1.61 -6.37 2.35
C ILE A 24 2.10 -6.46 3.77
N ASP A 25 2.90 -7.47 4.05
CA ASP A 25 3.48 -7.64 5.37
C ASP A 25 4.73 -6.78 5.48
N VAL A 26 4.66 -5.74 6.30
CA VAL A 26 5.74 -4.76 6.45
C VAL A 26 6.43 -4.96 7.79
N ARG A 27 7.75 -4.95 7.74
CA ARG A 27 8.57 -5.06 8.94
C ARG A 27 9.59 -3.92 8.97
N ASN A 28 9.60 -3.18 10.07
CA ASN A 28 10.56 -2.10 10.26
C ASN A 28 11.73 -2.59 11.12
N ASP A 29 12.85 -2.89 10.48
CA ASP A 29 14.06 -3.34 11.17
C ASP A 29 15.05 -2.21 11.42
N THR A 30 14.61 -0.97 11.30
CA THR A 30 15.45 0.18 11.61
C THR A 30 15.30 0.57 13.07
N SER A 31 16.15 1.46 13.54
CA SER A 31 16.10 1.95 14.91
C SER A 31 15.17 3.15 15.10
N GLU A 32 14.43 3.54 14.06
CA GLU A 32 13.55 4.71 14.13
C GLU A 32 12.18 4.39 13.56
N ASP A 33 11.22 5.27 13.84
CA ASP A 33 9.89 5.13 13.27
C ASP A 33 9.94 5.49 11.79
N CYS A 34 9.22 4.75 10.98
CA CYS A 34 9.21 4.94 9.54
C CYS A 34 7.80 5.14 9.02
N SER A 35 7.66 6.03 8.06
CA SER A 35 6.38 6.29 7.40
C SER A 35 6.44 5.80 5.95
N LEU A 36 5.40 5.10 5.54
CA LEU A 36 5.31 4.53 4.21
C LEU A 36 4.14 5.13 3.45
N ALA A 37 4.35 5.29 2.15
CA ALA A 37 3.28 5.64 1.23
C ALA A 37 3.23 4.59 0.13
N VAL A 38 2.06 4.42 -0.47
CA VAL A 38 1.87 3.48 -1.57
C VAL A 38 1.28 4.19 -2.77
N ASN A 39 1.67 3.73 -3.95
CA ASN A 39 1.06 4.13 -5.22
C ASN A 39 0.61 2.85 -5.90
N ALA A 40 -0.68 2.72 -6.14
CA ALA A 40 -1.24 1.46 -6.58
C ALA A 40 -2.32 1.66 -7.63
N ARG A 41 -2.45 0.68 -8.53
CA ARG A 41 -3.44 0.72 -9.60
C ARG A 41 -4.70 0.01 -9.16
N ILE A 42 -5.82 0.74 -9.15
CA ILE A 42 -7.11 0.18 -8.73
C ILE A 42 -7.97 -0.29 -9.90
N ASP A 43 -7.66 0.17 -11.10
CA ASP A 43 -8.25 -0.40 -12.31
C ASP A 43 -7.27 -0.17 -13.48
N LYS A 44 -7.70 -0.42 -14.69
CA LYS A 44 -6.80 -0.38 -15.85
C LYS A 44 -6.11 0.97 -16.07
N THR A 45 -6.74 2.04 -15.64
CA THR A 45 -6.24 3.38 -15.93
C THR A 45 -6.06 4.26 -14.71
N LYS A 46 -6.52 3.80 -13.55
CA LYS A 46 -6.57 4.65 -12.36
C LYS A 46 -5.55 4.21 -11.32
N TRP A 47 -4.72 5.15 -10.91
CA TRP A 47 -3.74 4.95 -9.86
C TRP A 47 -4.09 5.84 -8.68
N ILE A 48 -3.89 5.32 -7.47
CA ILE A 48 -4.05 6.11 -6.26
C ILE A 48 -2.70 6.22 -5.56
N THR A 49 -2.47 7.34 -4.87
CA THR A 49 -1.31 7.52 -4.00
C THR A 49 -1.85 7.83 -2.62
N GLN A 50 -1.46 7.05 -1.65
CA GLN A 50 -1.96 7.23 -0.29
C GLN A 50 -0.89 6.96 0.76
N GLY A 51 -1.02 7.57 1.90
CA GLY A 51 -0.15 7.45 3.06
C GLY A 51 -0.75 8.25 4.21
N TRP A 52 -0.18 8.30 5.28
CA TRP A 52 1.07 7.61 5.66
C TRP A 52 0.74 6.45 6.59
N TYR A 53 1.44 5.37 6.42
CA TYR A 53 1.36 4.21 7.30
C TYR A 53 2.61 4.25 8.16
N VAL A 54 2.45 4.39 9.48
CA VAL A 54 3.59 4.57 10.37
C VAL A 54 3.90 3.27 11.07
N PHE A 55 5.16 2.89 11.04
CA PHE A 55 5.66 1.67 11.70
C PHE A 55 6.75 2.07 12.68
N ALA A 56 6.55 1.72 13.94
CA ALA A 56 7.56 1.93 14.96
C ALA A 56 8.76 1.01 14.73
N SER A 57 9.90 1.37 15.31
CA SER A 57 11.08 0.51 15.26
C SER A 57 10.74 -0.89 15.75
N GLY A 58 11.06 -1.90 14.98
CA GLY A 58 10.80 -3.30 15.31
C GLY A 58 9.37 -3.78 15.06
N GLU A 59 8.49 -2.90 14.62
CA GLU A 59 7.10 -3.27 14.37
C GLU A 59 6.97 -4.07 13.08
N GLU A 60 6.09 -5.06 13.13
CA GLU A 60 5.69 -5.82 11.95
C GLU A 60 4.17 -5.83 11.90
N ALA A 61 3.60 -5.36 10.79
CA ALA A 61 2.16 -5.30 10.63
C ALA A 61 1.81 -5.25 9.13
N PRO A 62 0.58 -5.63 8.76
CA PRO A 62 0.19 -5.59 7.35
C PRO A 62 -0.34 -4.22 6.95
N ILE A 63 -0.08 -3.86 5.70
CA ILE A 63 -0.84 -2.82 5.01
C ILE A 63 -1.87 -3.56 4.15
N ILE A 64 -3.13 -3.20 4.30
CA ILE A 64 -4.22 -3.82 3.54
C ILE A 64 -4.72 -2.81 2.52
N LEU A 65 -4.61 -3.16 1.25
CA LEU A 65 -5.05 -2.31 0.15
C LEU A 65 -6.25 -2.94 -0.52
N LYS A 66 -7.39 -2.28 -0.42
CA LYS A 66 -8.64 -2.76 -1.01
C LYS A 66 -8.73 -2.35 -2.48
N ASP A 67 -9.45 -3.15 -3.25
CA ASP A 67 -9.69 -2.92 -4.67
C ASP A 67 -8.44 -3.05 -5.54
N ILE A 68 -7.42 -3.72 -5.02
CA ILE A 68 -6.19 -4.01 -5.74
C ILE A 68 -6.02 -5.52 -5.75
N ASN A 69 -5.89 -6.10 -6.93
CA ASN A 69 -5.85 -7.55 -7.08
C ASN A 69 -4.49 -8.10 -7.51
N ASP A 70 -3.49 -7.26 -7.61
CA ASP A 70 -2.17 -7.71 -8.04
C ASP A 70 -1.09 -6.91 -7.32
N ILE A 71 -0.27 -7.60 -6.54
CA ILE A 71 0.83 -6.98 -5.80
C ILE A 71 1.82 -6.28 -6.73
N HIS A 72 1.94 -6.73 -7.98
CA HIS A 72 2.85 -6.12 -8.94
C HIS A 72 2.36 -4.76 -9.45
N ASN A 73 1.14 -4.39 -9.11
CA ASN A 73 0.61 -3.06 -9.40
C ASN A 73 0.76 -2.12 -8.20
N VAL A 74 1.63 -2.45 -7.26
CA VAL A 74 1.86 -1.64 -6.06
C VAL A 74 3.31 -1.19 -6.02
N TYR A 75 3.49 0.12 -5.84
CA TYR A 75 4.78 0.73 -5.61
C TYR A 75 4.78 1.30 -4.20
N ILE A 76 5.91 1.25 -3.52
CA ILE A 76 6.00 1.66 -2.13
C ILE A 76 7.18 2.61 -1.92
N TYR A 77 7.00 3.54 -1.00
CA TYR A 77 8.03 4.49 -0.58
C TYR A 77 8.11 4.49 0.94
N SER A 78 9.33 4.53 1.47
CA SER A 78 9.57 4.71 2.89
C SER A 78 10.49 5.89 3.11
N ASP A 79 10.18 6.73 4.09
CA ASP A 79 11.04 7.85 4.44
C ASP A 79 12.33 7.42 5.14
N CYS A 80 12.40 6.17 5.60
CA CYS A 80 13.63 5.60 6.17
C CYS A 80 14.56 5.05 5.10
N LYS A 81 14.01 4.66 3.96
CA LYS A 81 14.79 4.12 2.87
C LYS A 81 14.82 5.13 1.75
N LYS A 82 15.78 6.02 1.81
CA LYS A 82 15.81 7.19 0.95
C LYS A 82 16.28 6.93 -0.48
N ASN A 83 17.03 5.87 -0.68
CA ASN A 83 17.55 5.54 -2.01
C ASN A 83 17.16 4.12 -2.38
N VAL A 84 16.69 3.95 -3.60
CA VAL A 84 16.45 2.63 -4.15
C VAL A 84 17.77 2.05 -4.58
N THR A 85 18.17 0.95 -3.97
CA THR A 85 19.47 0.37 -4.21
C THR A 85 19.47 -0.83 -5.13
N SER A 86 18.34 -1.46 -5.33
CA SER A 86 18.26 -2.63 -6.19
C SER A 86 18.14 -2.21 -7.65
N PRO A 87 19.11 -2.58 -8.49
CA PRO A 87 19.03 -2.24 -9.91
C PRO A 87 17.95 -3.02 -10.65
N LYS A 88 17.38 -4.04 -10.03
CA LYS A 88 16.33 -4.85 -10.64
C LYS A 88 14.94 -4.35 -10.29
N THR A 89 14.82 -3.41 -9.38
CA THR A 89 13.53 -2.90 -8.96
C THR A 89 13.11 -1.75 -9.86
N GLU A 90 11.94 -1.87 -10.41
CA GLU A 90 11.34 -0.80 -11.20
C GLU A 90 10.94 0.34 -10.28
N THR A 91 11.22 1.57 -10.68
CA THR A 91 10.91 2.75 -9.88
C THR A 91 9.95 3.67 -10.61
N LYS A 92 9.31 4.53 -9.83
CA LYS A 92 8.32 5.47 -10.33
C LYS A 92 8.32 6.69 -9.42
N LYS A 93 8.30 7.87 -10.00
CA LYS A 93 8.17 9.09 -9.22
C LYS A 93 6.70 9.43 -9.03
N ALA A 94 6.34 9.85 -7.85
CA ALA A 94 5.00 10.33 -7.56
C ALA A 94 5.05 11.35 -6.43
N TRP A 95 4.00 12.17 -6.34
CA TRP A 95 3.92 13.24 -5.37
C TRP A 95 3.19 12.77 -4.13
N VAL A 96 3.73 13.11 -2.97
CA VAL A 96 3.14 12.75 -1.68
C VAL A 96 2.92 14.00 -0.85
N LYS A 97 1.89 13.98 -0.02
CA LYS A 97 1.62 15.07 0.90
C LYS A 97 2.54 14.92 2.11
N SER A 98 3.30 15.97 2.39
CA SER A 98 4.43 15.84 3.34
C SER A 98 4.02 15.62 4.79
N ASN A 99 2.92 16.20 5.25
CA ASN A 99 2.63 16.26 6.68
C ASN A 99 1.36 15.59 7.17
N TYR A 100 0.51 15.13 6.29
CA TYR A 100 -0.81 14.61 6.69
C TYR A 100 -1.14 13.33 5.96
N LYS A 101 -2.02 12.53 6.52
CA LYS A 101 -2.60 11.41 5.80
C LYS A 101 -3.28 11.91 4.54
N PHE A 102 -3.17 11.15 3.47
CA PHE A 102 -3.74 11.54 2.19
C PHE A 102 -4.14 10.32 1.37
N LYS A 103 -5.07 10.54 0.47
CA LYS A 103 -5.46 9.55 -0.53
C LYS A 103 -5.81 10.32 -1.79
N ASP A 104 -4.88 10.34 -2.73
CA ASP A 104 -5.05 11.07 -3.98
C ASP A 104 -5.43 10.12 -5.09
N GLU A 105 -6.64 10.27 -5.60
CA GLU A 105 -7.16 9.44 -6.68
C GLU A 105 -6.83 9.99 -8.06
N THR A 106 -6.21 11.16 -8.09
CA THR A 106 -5.65 11.73 -9.32
C THR A 106 -4.22 12.13 -9.05
N PRO A 107 -3.33 12.05 -10.03
CA PRO A 107 -1.96 12.46 -9.82
C PRO A 107 -1.87 13.92 -9.39
N ARG A 108 -1.02 14.19 -8.42
CA ARG A 108 -0.71 15.54 -7.99
C ARG A 108 0.58 15.99 -8.65
N ASP A 109 0.80 17.28 -8.62
CA ASP A 109 1.94 17.90 -9.18
C ASP A 109 2.45 18.94 -8.18
N LYS A 110 3.33 19.81 -8.59
CA LYS A 110 3.95 20.85 -7.79
C LYS A 110 2.96 21.68 -6.97
N GLU A 111 2.33 21.09 -5.96
CA GLU A 111 1.42 21.79 -5.08
C GLU A 111 2.08 22.03 -3.73
N GLN A 112 1.65 23.08 -3.05
CA GLN A 112 2.15 23.39 -1.72
C GLN A 112 1.84 22.21 -0.78
N GLY A 113 2.84 21.80 -0.01
CA GLY A 113 2.70 20.69 0.92
C GLY A 113 2.92 19.32 0.29
N TYR A 114 3.27 19.27 -1.00
CA TYR A 114 3.59 18.03 -1.69
C TYR A 114 5.05 18.00 -2.08
N GLU A 115 5.63 16.82 -2.09
CA GLU A 115 6.97 16.61 -2.60
C GLU A 115 7.01 15.39 -3.49
N GLU A 116 7.91 15.41 -4.47
CA GLU A 116 8.09 14.26 -5.35
C GLU A 116 9.09 13.30 -4.75
N VAL A 117 8.71 12.03 -4.68
CA VAL A 117 9.57 10.98 -4.13
C VAL A 117 9.58 9.80 -5.09
N VAL A 118 10.56 8.91 -4.90
CA VAL A 118 10.74 7.73 -5.73
C VAL A 118 10.14 6.53 -5.02
N PHE A 119 9.16 5.92 -5.66
CA PHE A 119 8.56 4.67 -5.21
C PHE A 119 9.24 3.51 -5.91
N GLU A 120 9.31 2.37 -5.24
CA GLU A 120 9.81 1.15 -5.86
C GLU A 120 8.71 0.09 -5.94
N ARG A 121 8.71 -0.67 -7.01
CA ARG A 121 7.71 -1.70 -7.24
C ARG A 121 7.92 -2.84 -6.26
N LEU A 122 6.82 -3.32 -5.69
CA LEU A 122 6.87 -4.48 -4.82
C LEU A 122 7.13 -5.74 -5.63
N LEU A 123 8.05 -6.56 -5.16
CA LEU A 123 8.39 -7.83 -5.79
C LEU A 123 7.69 -9.00 -5.12
N SER A 124 7.16 -8.79 -3.92
CA SER A 124 6.43 -9.81 -3.19
C SER A 124 5.49 -9.13 -2.19
N ASP A 125 4.75 -9.92 -1.45
CA ASP A 125 3.84 -9.43 -0.42
C ASP A 125 4.54 -9.08 0.89
N LYS A 126 5.88 -9.03 0.87
CA LYS A 126 6.66 -8.67 2.05
C LYS A 126 7.55 -7.49 1.74
N TYR A 127 7.62 -6.56 2.67
CA TYR A 127 8.46 -5.38 2.54
C TYR A 127 9.21 -5.14 3.84
N GLN A 128 10.53 -5.17 3.78
CA GLN A 128 11.38 -4.98 4.95
C GLN A 128 12.12 -3.66 4.83
N ILE A 129 12.02 -2.83 5.87
CA ILE A 129 12.71 -1.55 5.93
C ILE A 129 13.98 -1.79 6.73
N GLN A 130 15.11 -1.49 6.12
CA GLN A 130 16.43 -1.68 6.74
C GLN A 130 17.26 -0.42 6.59
N ASN A 131 18.20 -0.27 7.52
CA ASN A 131 19.18 0.81 7.42
C ASN A 131 20.19 0.56 6.31
#